data_8df02c26f7d6abe7ba33ffa164f83b13
#
_entry.id   8df02c26f7d6abe7ba33ffa164f83b13
#
_cell.length_a   1.000
_cell.length_b   1.000
_cell.length_c   1.000
_cell.angle_alpha   90.00
_cell.angle_beta   90.00
_cell.angle_gamma   90.00
#
_symmetry.space_group_name_H-M   'P 1'
#
loop_
_entity.id
_entity.type
_entity.pdbx_description
1 polymer ?
#
loop_
_entity_poly.entity_id
_entity_poly.type
_entity_poly.pdbx_seq_one_letter_code
_entity_poly.pdbx_strand_id
1 'polypeptide(L)'
;MNKKVLAIVAAAAVVVAGGAYLLKDNKVESSYSEGAIEVTHKLGTTVLEAAPENIVVLDFGALDLLNEMDVNIVGLPKSGPLPEYLEEFSGEQYTNVGSVKEPDLEAINELNPDLIVMAGRMSDYYEEFSEIAPTVYVESDGADYINSFNKTATMFGDIFDKEEKATEIIEEVAQKVKEANAEIAKKDINASIIMVNGRNISAFGAKSRFALIHNELGIKAADENIDDSTHGQEVTFEYLLETNPGHIFVVDRNSITGSSDITAESVVENELTMQTDAYKNGNIVYLNPVNWYTVSGGYNSTLSMINEVLEAIKA
;
A
#
# COMPACT_ATOMS: atom_id res chain seq x y z
N MET A 1 21.24 -32.09 -8.93
CA MET A 1 20.62 -31.83 -10.25
C MET A 1 19.32 -31.08 -9.96
N ASN A 2 19.40 -29.77 -9.81
CA ASN A 2 18.24 -28.93 -9.49
C ASN A 2 17.71 -28.33 -10.79
N LYS A 3 16.46 -28.63 -11.10
CA LYS A 3 15.74 -28.04 -12.24
C LYS A 3 15.01 -26.80 -11.72
N LYS A 4 15.54 -25.62 -12.01
CA LYS A 4 14.80 -24.37 -11.83
C LYS A 4 13.73 -24.27 -12.94
N VAL A 5 12.50 -24.03 -12.53
CA VAL A 5 11.34 -23.89 -13.41
C VAL A 5 11.30 -22.45 -13.93
N LEU A 6 11.34 -22.32 -15.23
CA LEU A 6 11.26 -21.03 -15.94
C LEU A 6 9.81 -20.55 -15.96
N ALA A 7 9.52 -19.41 -15.36
CA ALA A 7 8.21 -18.76 -15.49
C ALA A 7 8.12 -18.06 -16.85
N ILE A 8 7.16 -18.46 -17.67
CA ILE A 8 6.90 -17.89 -19.01
C ILE A 8 5.89 -16.77 -18.87
N VAL A 9 6.31 -15.54 -19.11
CA VAL A 9 5.41 -14.39 -19.29
C VAL A 9 5.00 -14.32 -20.76
N ALA A 10 3.72 -14.48 -21.06
CA ALA A 10 3.15 -14.37 -22.39
C ALA A 10 2.99 -12.90 -22.80
N ALA A 11 3.80 -12.44 -23.75
CA ALA A 11 3.62 -11.14 -24.39
C ALA A 11 2.55 -11.22 -25.48
N ALA A 12 1.53 -10.37 -25.43
CA ALA A 12 0.53 -10.22 -26.47
C ALA A 12 1.11 -9.40 -27.64
N ALA A 13 1.20 -10.02 -28.81
CA ALA A 13 1.64 -9.37 -30.05
C ALA A 13 0.47 -8.65 -30.73
N VAL A 14 0.60 -7.34 -30.94
CA VAL A 14 -0.25 -6.59 -31.88
C VAL A 14 0.42 -6.61 -33.25
N VAL A 15 -0.23 -7.24 -34.23
CA VAL A 15 0.21 -7.24 -35.63
C VAL A 15 -0.38 -6.02 -36.34
N VAL A 16 0.48 -5.09 -36.79
CA VAL A 16 0.15 -4.11 -37.82
C VAL A 16 0.96 -4.46 -39.06
N ALA A 17 0.25 -4.74 -40.16
CA ALA A 17 0.83 -5.07 -41.44
C ALA A 17 1.39 -3.86 -42.19
N GLY A 18 2.58 -3.97 -42.73
CA GLY A 18 3.07 -3.09 -43.79
C GLY A 18 4.53 -2.66 -43.67
N GLY A 19 5.43 -3.33 -44.37
CA GLY A 19 6.79 -2.85 -44.65
C GLY A 19 7.89 -3.80 -44.23
N ALA A 20 8.40 -4.56 -45.18
CA ALA A 20 9.55 -5.40 -44.98
C ALA A 20 10.82 -4.55 -44.76
N TYR A 21 11.26 -4.41 -43.54
CA TYR A 21 12.63 -4.02 -43.20
C TYR A 21 13.28 -5.22 -42.51
N LEU A 22 14.44 -5.62 -43.02
CA LEU A 22 15.29 -6.62 -42.41
C LEU A 22 15.69 -6.19 -41.02
N LEU A 23 15.00 -6.68 -39.99
CA LEU A 23 15.43 -6.58 -38.62
C LEU A 23 16.61 -7.53 -38.42
N LYS A 24 17.80 -6.96 -38.34
CA LYS A 24 18.97 -7.62 -37.83
C LYS A 24 18.68 -7.94 -36.35
N ASP A 25 18.59 -9.22 -36.01
CA ASP A 25 18.53 -9.67 -34.62
C ASP A 25 19.76 -9.15 -33.86
N ASN A 26 19.62 -8.00 -33.22
CA ASN A 26 20.48 -7.63 -32.11
C ASN A 26 19.89 -8.33 -30.87
N LYS A 27 20.27 -9.57 -30.64
CA LYS A 27 20.28 -10.13 -29.30
C LYS A 27 21.25 -9.25 -28.50
N VAL A 28 20.71 -8.38 -27.67
CA VAL A 28 21.46 -7.84 -26.53
C VAL A 28 21.64 -9.05 -25.61
N GLU A 29 22.79 -9.70 -25.70
CA GLU A 29 23.20 -10.66 -24.67
C GLU A 29 23.31 -9.85 -23.39
N SER A 30 22.40 -10.10 -22.46
CA SER A 30 22.51 -9.59 -21.09
C SER A 30 23.75 -10.21 -20.48
N SER A 31 24.79 -9.39 -20.27
CA SER A 31 26.06 -9.79 -19.68
C SER A 31 26.01 -9.76 -18.13
N TYR A 32 24.88 -10.11 -17.55
CA TYR A 32 24.75 -10.18 -16.11
C TYR A 32 25.43 -11.43 -15.55
N SER A 33 25.96 -11.30 -14.31
CA SER A 33 26.60 -12.41 -13.61
C SER A 33 25.62 -13.58 -13.39
N GLU A 34 26.14 -14.81 -13.35
CA GLU A 34 25.36 -16.00 -13.01
C GLU A 34 24.88 -15.86 -11.57
N GLY A 35 23.58 -15.64 -11.37
CA GLY A 35 22.96 -15.38 -10.06
C GLY A 35 22.35 -13.99 -9.88
N ALA A 36 22.44 -13.10 -10.88
CA ALA A 36 21.79 -11.79 -10.83
C ALA A 36 20.26 -11.94 -10.70
N ILE A 37 19.66 -11.08 -9.86
CA ILE A 37 18.22 -11.01 -9.64
C ILE A 37 17.69 -9.87 -10.50
N GLU A 38 16.75 -10.18 -11.41
CA GLU A 38 16.09 -9.18 -12.24
C GLU A 38 14.68 -8.90 -11.71
N VAL A 39 14.43 -7.66 -11.33
CA VAL A 39 13.15 -7.20 -10.77
C VAL A 39 12.49 -6.23 -11.74
N THR A 40 11.40 -6.65 -12.36
CA THR A 40 10.56 -5.77 -13.20
C THR A 40 9.45 -5.14 -12.38
N HIS A 41 9.34 -3.82 -12.45
CA HIS A 41 8.34 -3.01 -11.76
C HIS A 41 7.81 -1.89 -12.68
N LYS A 42 6.83 -1.13 -12.23
CA LYS A 42 6.12 -0.11 -13.02
C LYS A 42 7.03 0.95 -13.65
N LEU A 43 8.15 1.30 -13.01
CA LEU A 43 9.05 2.36 -13.47
C LEU A 43 10.22 1.82 -14.29
N GLY A 44 10.43 0.50 -14.35
CA GLY A 44 11.52 -0.07 -15.12
C GLY A 44 11.88 -1.50 -14.71
N THR A 45 13.12 -1.87 -14.95
CA THR A 45 13.71 -3.14 -14.52
C THR A 45 15.00 -2.85 -13.77
N THR A 46 15.11 -3.38 -12.57
CA THR A 46 16.30 -3.27 -11.72
C THR A 46 17.01 -4.61 -11.67
N VAL A 47 18.33 -4.58 -11.81
CA VAL A 47 19.18 -5.77 -11.73
C VAL A 47 20.06 -5.67 -10.49
N LEU A 48 19.97 -6.69 -9.64
CA LEU A 48 20.81 -6.85 -8.46
C LEU A 48 21.83 -7.94 -8.75
N GLU A 49 23.12 -7.63 -8.68
CA GLU A 49 24.19 -8.60 -8.94
C GLU A 49 24.44 -9.57 -7.78
N ALA A 50 23.96 -9.21 -6.58
CA ALA A 50 23.98 -10.01 -5.37
C ALA A 50 22.78 -9.64 -4.46
N ALA A 51 22.52 -10.46 -3.46
CA ALA A 51 21.54 -10.13 -2.41
C ALA A 51 21.98 -8.86 -1.66
N PRO A 52 21.11 -7.83 -1.56
CA PRO A 52 21.46 -6.57 -0.91
C PRO A 52 21.53 -6.73 0.61
N GLU A 53 22.46 -6.01 1.26
CA GLU A 53 22.68 -6.02 2.71
C GLU A 53 22.31 -4.69 3.39
N ASN A 54 22.51 -3.55 2.69
CA ASN A 54 22.24 -2.20 3.18
C ASN A 54 21.05 -1.60 2.45
N ILE A 55 19.88 -1.65 3.07
CA ILE A 55 18.64 -1.26 2.42
C ILE A 55 18.14 0.08 2.95
N VAL A 56 17.86 1.01 2.04
CA VAL A 56 17.10 2.24 2.33
C VAL A 56 15.65 2.01 1.91
N VAL A 57 14.73 2.23 2.83
CA VAL A 57 13.28 2.02 2.59
C VAL A 57 12.54 3.34 2.73
N LEU A 58 11.91 3.79 1.65
CA LEU A 58 11.23 5.09 1.55
C LEU A 58 9.70 4.98 1.63
N ASP A 59 9.18 3.78 1.90
CA ASP A 59 7.76 3.50 2.08
C ASP A 59 7.52 2.66 3.33
N PHE A 60 6.55 3.06 4.15
CA PHE A 60 6.31 2.42 5.44
C PHE A 60 5.55 1.09 5.32
N GLY A 61 4.77 0.88 4.26
CA GLY A 61 4.19 -0.45 3.98
C GLY A 61 5.27 -1.46 3.60
N ALA A 62 6.21 -1.04 2.75
CA ALA A 62 7.39 -1.83 2.43
C ALA A 62 8.25 -2.09 3.68
N LEU A 63 8.42 -1.09 4.56
CA LEU A 63 9.14 -1.24 5.83
C LEU A 63 8.52 -2.31 6.71
N ASP A 64 7.20 -2.29 6.88
CA ASP A 64 6.44 -3.28 7.68
C ASP A 64 6.67 -4.71 7.15
N LEU A 65 6.60 -4.89 5.83
CA LEU A 65 6.79 -6.19 5.20
C LEU A 65 8.24 -6.69 5.28
N LEU A 66 9.21 -5.81 5.06
CA LEU A 66 10.64 -6.14 5.17
C LEU A 66 11.07 -6.42 6.62
N ASN A 67 10.49 -5.72 7.58
CA ASN A 67 10.69 -5.99 9.01
C ASN A 67 10.19 -7.39 9.38
N GLU A 68 9.01 -7.78 8.91
CA GLU A 68 8.47 -9.14 9.13
C GLU A 68 9.35 -10.23 8.48
N MET A 69 10.10 -9.86 7.45
CA MET A 69 11.07 -10.73 6.78
C MET A 69 12.48 -10.69 7.39
N ASP A 70 12.70 -10.01 8.51
CA ASP A 70 14.02 -9.81 9.15
C ASP A 70 15.09 -9.28 8.17
N VAL A 71 14.74 -8.27 7.38
CA VAL A 71 15.66 -7.61 6.45
C VAL A 71 16.36 -6.44 7.15
N ASN A 72 17.67 -6.30 6.95
CA ASN A 72 18.47 -5.23 7.56
C ASN A 72 18.22 -3.88 6.87
N ILE A 73 17.59 -2.94 7.59
CA ILE A 73 17.30 -1.59 7.12
C ILE A 73 18.32 -0.63 7.74
N VAL A 74 18.95 0.22 6.91
CA VAL A 74 19.96 1.19 7.38
C VAL A 74 19.45 2.63 7.38
N GLY A 75 18.43 2.93 6.57
CA GLY A 75 17.86 4.28 6.46
C GLY A 75 16.39 4.27 6.06
N LEU A 76 15.66 5.23 6.62
CA LEU A 76 14.24 5.44 6.33
C LEU A 76 13.84 6.89 6.63
N PRO A 77 12.72 7.39 6.07
CA PRO A 77 12.18 8.69 6.42
C PRO A 77 11.73 8.70 7.89
N LYS A 78 12.10 9.73 8.65
CA LYS A 78 11.65 9.92 10.04
C LYS A 78 10.65 11.07 10.13
N SER A 79 9.56 10.93 9.42
CA SER A 79 8.49 11.94 9.38
C SER A 79 7.12 11.32 9.62
N GLY A 80 6.42 11.81 10.63
CA GLY A 80 5.10 11.33 10.99
C GLY A 80 5.12 10.15 11.96
N PRO A 81 3.93 9.73 12.43
CA PRO A 81 3.80 8.65 13.39
C PRO A 81 4.03 7.29 12.74
N LEU A 82 4.72 6.41 13.46
CA LEU A 82 4.79 4.98 13.17
C LEU A 82 3.85 4.21 14.11
N PRO A 83 3.32 3.05 13.69
CA PRO A 83 2.60 2.16 14.60
C PRO A 83 3.57 1.53 15.60
N GLU A 84 3.04 1.06 16.74
CA GLU A 84 3.84 0.48 17.84
C GLU A 84 4.80 -0.63 17.37
N TYR A 85 4.37 -1.48 16.45
CA TYR A 85 5.17 -2.58 15.91
C TYR A 85 6.33 -2.14 14.98
N LEU A 86 6.39 -0.85 14.61
CA LEU A 86 7.50 -0.24 13.86
C LEU A 86 8.22 0.86 14.67
N GLU A 87 7.89 1.06 15.94
CA GLU A 87 8.45 2.15 16.74
C GLU A 87 9.97 2.07 16.89
N GLU A 88 10.55 0.86 16.83
CA GLU A 88 12.00 0.68 16.86
C GLU A 88 12.74 1.44 15.75
N PHE A 89 12.12 1.63 14.57
CA PHE A 89 12.70 2.36 13.45
C PHE A 89 12.80 3.88 13.68
N SER A 90 12.22 4.41 14.75
CA SER A 90 12.46 5.78 15.19
C SER A 90 13.82 5.95 15.88
N GLY A 91 14.50 4.84 16.27
CA GLY A 91 15.76 4.81 16.98
C GLY A 91 16.94 5.41 16.19
N GLU A 92 17.97 5.91 16.92
CA GLU A 92 19.14 6.58 16.32
C GLU A 92 20.02 5.66 15.46
N GLN A 93 19.89 4.34 15.61
CA GLN A 93 20.61 3.35 14.80
C GLN A 93 20.20 3.35 13.31
N TYR A 94 19.02 3.88 13.00
CA TYR A 94 18.55 4.04 11.63
C TYR A 94 18.77 5.48 11.17
N THR A 95 19.38 5.67 10.00
CA THR A 95 19.62 7.01 9.46
C THR A 95 18.31 7.64 8.97
N ASN A 96 18.08 8.90 9.36
CA ASN A 96 16.99 9.69 8.81
C ASN A 96 17.32 10.14 7.39
N VAL A 97 16.53 9.73 6.41
CA VAL A 97 16.70 10.07 4.99
C VAL A 97 15.63 11.05 4.49
N GLY A 98 15.14 11.93 5.38
CA GLY A 98 14.19 12.97 5.03
C GLY A 98 12.72 12.60 5.37
N SER A 99 11.80 12.92 4.49
CA SER A 99 10.38 12.62 4.64
C SER A 99 9.86 11.75 3.49
N VAL A 100 8.66 11.21 3.63
CA VAL A 100 7.99 10.41 2.55
C VAL A 100 7.61 11.24 1.31
N LYS A 101 7.94 12.54 1.27
CA LYS A 101 7.70 13.42 0.12
C LYS A 101 8.94 14.19 -0.31
N GLU A 102 9.85 14.40 0.61
CA GLU A 102 11.07 15.18 0.40
C GLU A 102 12.24 14.35 0.91
N PRO A 103 12.84 13.48 0.05
CA PRO A 103 13.98 12.65 0.43
C PRO A 103 15.24 13.49 0.61
N ASP A 104 16.09 13.09 1.51
CA ASP A 104 17.46 13.62 1.66
C ASP A 104 18.41 12.76 0.83
N LEU A 105 18.63 13.16 -0.43
CA LEU A 105 19.48 12.42 -1.37
C LEU A 105 20.94 12.34 -0.91
N GLU A 106 21.43 13.35 -0.17
CA GLU A 106 22.79 13.36 0.37
C GLU A 106 22.92 12.30 1.47
N ALA A 107 21.99 12.28 2.42
CA ALA A 107 21.95 11.25 3.47
C ALA A 107 21.80 9.84 2.90
N ILE A 108 20.97 9.64 1.86
CA ILE A 108 20.81 8.36 1.18
C ILE A 108 22.15 7.94 0.54
N ASN A 109 22.81 8.84 -0.19
CA ASN A 109 24.06 8.54 -0.87
C ASN A 109 25.20 8.23 0.12
N GLU A 110 25.27 8.91 1.28
CA GLU A 110 26.27 8.65 2.33
C GLU A 110 26.15 7.24 2.94
N LEU A 111 24.95 6.65 2.93
CA LEU A 111 24.72 5.28 3.40
C LEU A 111 25.31 4.21 2.47
N ASN A 112 25.69 4.56 1.22
CA ASN A 112 26.06 3.60 0.17
C ASN A 112 25.14 2.38 0.15
N PRO A 113 23.83 2.55 -0.09
CA PRO A 113 22.91 1.45 -0.06
C PRO A 113 23.12 0.48 -1.22
N ASP A 114 22.83 -0.81 -0.99
CA ASP A 114 22.85 -1.84 -2.04
C ASP A 114 21.48 -1.89 -2.75
N LEU A 115 20.44 -1.37 -2.11
CA LEU A 115 19.08 -1.30 -2.62
C LEU A 115 18.33 -0.12 -2.01
N ILE A 116 17.59 0.59 -2.87
CA ILE A 116 16.58 1.57 -2.45
C ILE A 116 15.21 1.00 -2.79
N VAL A 117 14.31 0.95 -1.78
CA VAL A 117 12.91 0.55 -1.94
C VAL A 117 12.03 1.78 -1.82
N MET A 118 11.25 2.07 -2.87
CA MET A 118 10.39 3.24 -2.92
C MET A 118 8.99 2.92 -3.43
N ALA A 119 8.04 3.84 -3.21
CA ALA A 119 6.66 3.72 -3.68
C ALA A 119 6.14 5.02 -4.31
N GLY A 120 4.87 5.05 -4.68
CA GLY A 120 4.26 6.09 -5.49
C GLY A 120 4.42 7.53 -5.03
N ARG A 121 4.60 7.79 -3.71
CA ARG A 121 4.80 9.17 -3.21
C ARG A 121 6.10 9.80 -3.68
N MET A 122 7.08 8.99 -4.07
CA MET A 122 8.41 9.40 -4.50
C MET A 122 8.73 9.02 -5.94
N SER A 123 7.72 8.68 -6.75
CA SER A 123 7.91 8.25 -8.15
C SER A 123 8.70 9.24 -8.99
N ASP A 124 8.61 10.54 -8.70
CA ASP A 124 9.31 11.58 -9.42
C ASP A 124 10.84 11.60 -9.15
N TYR A 125 11.29 10.92 -8.09
CA TYR A 125 12.71 10.79 -7.72
C TYR A 125 13.34 9.47 -8.18
N TYR A 126 12.64 8.66 -8.98
CA TYR A 126 13.13 7.34 -9.36
C TYR A 126 14.47 7.37 -10.10
N GLU A 127 14.67 8.35 -10.98
CA GLU A 127 15.93 8.50 -11.74
C GLU A 127 17.08 8.87 -10.81
N GLU A 128 16.86 9.84 -9.89
CA GLU A 128 17.87 10.28 -8.92
C GLU A 128 18.26 9.14 -7.96
N PHE A 129 17.29 8.36 -7.48
CA PHE A 129 17.59 7.20 -6.65
C PHE A 129 18.37 6.14 -7.43
N SER A 130 18.03 5.91 -8.69
CA SER A 130 18.71 4.93 -9.55
C SER A 130 20.14 5.33 -9.90
N GLU A 131 20.49 6.62 -9.81
CA GLU A 131 21.87 7.10 -9.92
C GLU A 131 22.70 6.80 -8.64
N ILE A 132 22.03 6.64 -7.48
CA ILE A 132 22.68 6.32 -6.21
C ILE A 132 22.88 4.82 -6.06
N ALA A 133 21.83 4.03 -6.25
CA ALA A 133 21.84 2.57 -6.07
C ALA A 133 20.74 1.89 -6.89
N PRO A 134 20.80 0.56 -7.10
CA PRO A 134 19.68 -0.21 -7.60
C PRO A 134 18.40 0.15 -6.85
N THR A 135 17.34 0.52 -7.59
CA THR A 135 16.09 1.02 -7.01
C THR A 135 14.90 0.19 -7.47
N VAL A 136 14.10 -0.30 -6.55
CA VAL A 136 12.86 -1.01 -6.83
C VAL A 136 11.65 -0.19 -6.41
N TYR A 137 10.64 -0.22 -7.28
CA TYR A 137 9.37 0.44 -7.02
C TYR A 137 8.33 -0.59 -6.57
N VAL A 138 7.74 -0.38 -5.40
CA VAL A 138 6.60 -1.15 -4.90
C VAL A 138 5.30 -0.46 -5.27
N GLU A 139 4.37 -1.22 -5.82
CA GLU A 139 3.05 -0.71 -6.17
C GLU A 139 2.04 -1.06 -5.06
N SER A 140 1.30 -0.04 -4.61
CA SER A 140 0.13 -0.24 -3.77
C SER A 140 -1.10 0.16 -4.56
N ASP A 141 -1.80 -0.84 -5.12
CA ASP A 141 -3.07 -0.64 -5.81
C ASP A 141 -4.22 -0.89 -4.84
N GLY A 142 -4.88 0.18 -4.42
CA GLY A 142 -6.01 0.08 -3.50
C GLY A 142 -7.20 -0.69 -4.08
N ALA A 143 -7.39 -0.66 -5.40
CA ALA A 143 -8.48 -1.37 -6.08
C ALA A 143 -8.24 -2.88 -6.21
N ASP A 144 -6.97 -3.30 -6.20
CA ASP A 144 -6.50 -4.70 -6.25
C ASP A 144 -5.49 -4.95 -5.13
N TYR A 145 -5.92 -4.62 -3.90
CA TYR A 145 -5.05 -4.48 -2.73
C TYR A 145 -4.28 -5.77 -2.41
N ILE A 146 -4.98 -6.89 -2.28
CA ILE A 146 -4.35 -8.17 -1.91
C ILE A 146 -3.41 -8.68 -3.01
N ASN A 147 -3.74 -8.49 -4.28
CA ASN A 147 -2.85 -8.89 -5.36
C ASN A 147 -1.58 -8.02 -5.40
N SER A 148 -1.68 -6.70 -5.17
CA SER A 148 -0.50 -5.84 -5.08
C SER A 148 0.37 -6.16 -3.87
N PHE A 149 -0.24 -6.46 -2.71
CA PHE A 149 0.46 -6.97 -1.53
C PHE A 149 1.21 -8.26 -1.82
N ASN A 150 0.53 -9.25 -2.43
CA ASN A 150 1.14 -10.54 -2.77
C ASN A 150 2.33 -10.39 -3.72
N LYS A 151 2.21 -9.51 -4.74
CA LYS A 151 3.32 -9.21 -5.65
C LYS A 151 4.52 -8.62 -4.94
N THR A 152 4.30 -7.69 -4.01
CA THR A 152 5.37 -7.06 -3.23
C THR A 152 6.03 -8.07 -2.30
N ALA A 153 5.25 -8.90 -1.59
CA ALA A 153 5.77 -9.95 -0.72
C ALA A 153 6.61 -10.98 -1.50
N THR A 154 6.11 -11.43 -2.67
CA THR A 154 6.85 -12.35 -3.54
C THR A 154 8.14 -11.72 -4.04
N MET A 155 8.10 -10.47 -4.52
CA MET A 155 9.27 -9.74 -4.98
C MET A 155 10.34 -9.64 -3.89
N PHE A 156 9.97 -9.33 -2.67
CA PHE A 156 10.92 -9.29 -1.55
C PHE A 156 11.42 -10.69 -1.18
N GLY A 157 10.58 -11.72 -1.21
CA GLY A 157 11.01 -13.11 -1.08
C GLY A 157 12.13 -13.46 -2.06
N ASP A 158 11.95 -13.12 -3.33
CA ASP A 158 12.92 -13.39 -4.40
C ASP A 158 14.22 -12.58 -4.23
N ILE A 159 14.13 -11.30 -3.80
CA ILE A 159 15.30 -10.42 -3.62
C ILE A 159 16.17 -10.89 -2.43
N PHE A 160 15.53 -11.33 -1.33
CA PHE A 160 16.21 -11.59 -0.08
C PHE A 160 16.38 -13.09 0.27
N ASP A 161 16.15 -14.00 -0.69
CA ASP A 161 16.15 -15.46 -0.49
C ASP A 161 15.20 -15.90 0.67
N LYS A 162 14.01 -15.28 0.73
CA LYS A 162 13.00 -15.49 1.78
C LYS A 162 11.64 -15.92 1.23
N GLU A 163 11.62 -16.73 0.17
CA GLU A 163 10.40 -17.15 -0.52
C GLU A 163 9.45 -17.96 0.39
N GLU A 164 10.02 -18.75 1.33
CA GLU A 164 9.22 -19.49 2.31
C GLU A 164 8.48 -18.53 3.25
N LYS A 165 9.17 -17.49 3.74
CA LYS A 165 8.55 -16.47 4.60
C LYS A 165 7.53 -15.62 3.85
N ALA A 166 7.83 -15.25 2.61
CA ALA A 166 6.87 -14.55 1.73
C ALA A 166 5.59 -15.37 1.53
N THR A 167 5.73 -16.68 1.30
CA THR A 167 4.58 -17.60 1.15
C THR A 167 3.74 -17.67 2.42
N GLU A 168 4.38 -17.80 3.60
CA GLU A 168 3.72 -17.82 4.90
C GLU A 168 2.88 -16.53 5.13
N ILE A 169 3.48 -15.39 4.89
CA ILE A 169 2.85 -14.05 5.00
C ILE A 169 1.62 -13.95 4.08
N ILE A 170 1.77 -14.37 2.82
CA ILE A 170 0.69 -14.34 1.83
C ILE A 170 -0.47 -15.27 2.24
N GLU A 171 -0.16 -16.47 2.69
CA GLU A 171 -1.17 -17.45 3.13
C GLU A 171 -1.92 -16.98 4.37
N GLU A 172 -1.23 -16.35 5.34
CA GLU A 172 -1.86 -15.82 6.54
C GLU A 172 -2.82 -14.68 6.23
N VAL A 173 -2.40 -13.71 5.40
CA VAL A 173 -3.27 -12.61 4.95
C VAL A 173 -4.48 -13.15 4.17
N ALA A 174 -4.28 -14.10 3.26
CA ALA A 174 -5.36 -14.72 2.49
C ALA A 174 -6.36 -15.46 3.40
N GLN A 175 -5.87 -16.19 4.40
CA GLN A 175 -6.72 -16.86 5.39
C GLN A 175 -7.54 -15.83 6.19
N LYS A 176 -6.91 -14.72 6.58
CA LYS A 176 -7.58 -13.64 7.32
C LYS A 176 -8.69 -12.96 6.51
N VAL A 177 -8.44 -12.67 5.23
CA VAL A 177 -9.46 -12.16 4.29
C VAL A 177 -10.62 -13.14 4.17
N LYS A 178 -10.33 -14.43 4.02
CA LYS A 178 -11.36 -15.46 3.91
C LYS A 178 -12.25 -15.55 5.17
N GLU A 179 -11.64 -15.45 6.35
CA GLU A 179 -12.37 -15.43 7.63
C GLU A 179 -13.26 -14.18 7.73
N ALA A 180 -12.73 -13.01 7.34
CA ALA A 180 -13.47 -11.77 7.30
C ALA A 180 -14.69 -11.86 6.37
N ASN A 181 -14.48 -12.33 5.15
CA ASN A 181 -15.56 -12.52 4.19
C ASN A 181 -16.65 -13.47 4.69
N ALA A 182 -16.28 -14.55 5.38
CA ALA A 182 -17.23 -15.49 5.93
C ALA A 182 -18.10 -14.89 7.05
N GLU A 183 -17.58 -13.94 7.82
CA GLU A 183 -18.36 -13.23 8.85
C GLU A 183 -19.23 -12.12 8.24
N ILE A 184 -18.66 -11.33 7.31
CA ILE A 184 -19.33 -10.22 6.63
C ILE A 184 -20.54 -10.75 5.80
N ALA A 185 -20.36 -11.87 5.10
CA ALA A 185 -21.41 -12.48 4.29
C ALA A 185 -22.66 -12.93 5.08
N LYS A 186 -22.56 -13.04 6.41
CA LYS A 186 -23.71 -13.35 7.28
C LYS A 186 -24.61 -12.11 7.54
N LYS A 187 -24.13 -10.93 7.16
CA LYS A 187 -24.78 -9.65 7.44
C LYS A 187 -25.10 -8.93 6.13
N ASP A 188 -26.27 -8.29 6.07
CA ASP A 188 -26.63 -7.41 4.96
C ASP A 188 -26.29 -5.97 5.33
N ILE A 189 -25.02 -5.63 5.14
CA ILE A 189 -24.47 -4.32 5.50
C ILE A 189 -23.96 -3.58 4.27
N ASN A 190 -24.08 -2.28 4.30
CA ASN A 190 -23.44 -1.36 3.38
C ASN A 190 -22.65 -0.29 4.14
N ALA A 191 -21.71 0.35 3.48
CA ALA A 191 -20.87 1.35 4.11
C ALA A 191 -20.51 2.48 3.15
N SER A 192 -20.30 3.67 3.73
CA SER A 192 -19.51 4.75 3.14
C SER A 192 -18.14 4.79 3.79
N ILE A 193 -17.09 4.97 2.98
CA ILE A 193 -15.73 5.22 3.46
C ILE A 193 -15.45 6.69 3.25
N ILE A 194 -15.08 7.39 4.29
CA ILE A 194 -14.76 8.82 4.21
C ILE A 194 -13.39 9.13 4.83
N MET A 195 -12.73 10.15 4.31
CA MET A 195 -11.53 10.72 4.91
C MET A 195 -11.79 12.17 5.30
N VAL A 196 -11.40 12.52 6.51
CA VAL A 196 -11.46 13.90 7.01
C VAL A 196 -10.13 14.58 6.76
N ASN A 197 -10.17 15.77 6.14
CA ASN A 197 -9.02 16.63 5.89
C ASN A 197 -9.40 18.10 6.21
N GLY A 198 -8.86 18.62 7.28
CA GLY A 198 -9.37 19.86 7.86
C GLY A 198 -10.81 19.68 8.33
N ARG A 199 -11.74 20.42 7.73
CA ARG A 199 -13.19 20.30 7.95
C ARG A 199 -13.94 19.66 6.78
N ASN A 200 -13.23 19.32 5.72
CA ASN A 200 -13.79 18.71 4.52
C ASN A 200 -13.78 17.21 4.65
N ILE A 201 -14.72 16.56 3.96
CA ILE A 201 -14.79 15.11 3.83
C ILE A 201 -14.72 14.72 2.35
N SER A 202 -14.02 13.62 2.08
CA SER A 202 -14.01 12.96 0.76
C SER A 202 -14.52 11.54 0.92
N ALA A 203 -15.39 11.09 0.02
CA ALA A 203 -15.86 9.71 -0.05
C ALA A 203 -14.97 8.87 -0.97
N PHE A 204 -14.86 7.58 -0.66
CA PHE A 204 -14.00 6.63 -1.36
C PHE A 204 -14.80 5.38 -1.77
N GLY A 205 -14.77 5.07 -3.05
CA GLY A 205 -15.47 3.91 -3.62
C GLY A 205 -14.57 2.68 -3.83
N ALA A 206 -15.12 1.70 -4.54
CA ALA A 206 -14.50 0.39 -4.78
C ALA A 206 -13.25 0.40 -5.69
N LYS A 207 -12.85 1.55 -6.25
CA LYS A 207 -11.62 1.70 -7.03
C LYS A 207 -10.64 2.69 -6.39
N SER A 208 -10.82 2.95 -5.12
CA SER A 208 -10.02 3.89 -4.36
C SER A 208 -8.93 3.20 -3.53
N ARG A 209 -8.08 4.00 -2.90
CA ARG A 209 -7.04 3.53 -2.00
C ARG A 209 -7.54 2.76 -0.76
N PHE A 210 -8.81 2.89 -0.40
CA PHE A 210 -9.42 2.19 0.75
C PHE A 210 -10.37 1.07 0.32
N ALA A 211 -10.30 0.65 -0.94
CA ALA A 211 -11.22 -0.32 -1.51
C ALA A 211 -11.09 -1.74 -0.92
N LEU A 212 -10.08 -2.02 -0.08
CA LEU A 212 -9.97 -3.25 0.73
C LEU A 212 -11.32 -3.59 1.39
N ILE A 213 -12.01 -2.59 1.97
CA ILE A 213 -13.31 -2.77 2.65
C ILE A 213 -14.38 -3.31 1.70
N HIS A 214 -14.42 -2.78 0.49
CA HIS A 214 -15.44 -3.16 -0.50
C HIS A 214 -15.03 -4.39 -1.31
N ASN A 215 -13.84 -4.38 -1.88
CA ASN A 215 -13.42 -5.38 -2.86
C ASN A 215 -12.97 -6.68 -2.22
N GLU A 216 -12.16 -6.58 -1.18
CA GLU A 216 -11.55 -7.76 -0.57
C GLU A 216 -12.41 -8.30 0.59
N LEU A 217 -12.97 -7.39 1.40
CA LEU A 217 -13.79 -7.79 2.54
C LEU A 217 -15.29 -7.93 2.20
N GLY A 218 -15.72 -7.42 1.04
CA GLY A 218 -17.06 -7.66 0.50
C GLY A 218 -18.18 -6.85 1.15
N ILE A 219 -17.88 -5.77 1.87
CA ILE A 219 -18.89 -4.84 2.37
C ILE A 219 -19.41 -4.01 1.18
N LYS A 220 -20.72 -4.01 0.94
CA LYS A 220 -21.31 -3.25 -0.16
C LYS A 220 -21.06 -1.75 -0.01
N ALA A 221 -20.74 -1.06 -1.09
CA ALA A 221 -20.72 0.40 -1.07
C ALA A 221 -22.16 0.95 -0.91
N ALA A 222 -22.31 1.99 -0.10
CA ALA A 222 -23.60 2.69 0.04
C ALA A 222 -23.94 3.48 -1.23
N ASP A 223 -22.90 3.94 -1.95
CA ASP A 223 -23.00 4.53 -3.28
C ASP A 223 -21.95 3.90 -4.21
N GLU A 224 -22.40 3.27 -5.30
CA GLU A 224 -21.55 2.63 -6.30
C GLU A 224 -21.00 3.62 -7.35
N ASN A 225 -21.43 4.89 -7.31
CA ASN A 225 -21.11 5.90 -8.33
C ASN A 225 -20.06 6.91 -7.83
N ILE A 226 -19.28 6.57 -6.82
CA ILE A 226 -18.16 7.40 -6.35
C ILE A 226 -17.08 7.44 -7.43
N ASP A 227 -16.57 8.64 -7.74
CA ASP A 227 -15.50 8.83 -8.71
C ASP A 227 -14.21 8.09 -8.31
N ASP A 228 -13.55 7.48 -9.32
CA ASP A 228 -12.29 6.78 -9.18
C ASP A 228 -11.13 7.77 -9.01
N SER A 229 -10.99 8.33 -7.83
CA SER A 229 -9.93 9.29 -7.51
C SER A 229 -9.04 8.78 -6.37
N THR A 230 -7.72 8.91 -6.54
CA THR A 230 -6.75 8.59 -5.48
C THR A 230 -6.99 9.41 -4.21
N HIS A 231 -7.55 10.62 -4.35
CA HIS A 231 -7.84 11.53 -3.24
C HIS A 231 -9.29 11.45 -2.76
N GLY A 232 -10.10 10.59 -3.36
CA GLY A 232 -11.53 10.49 -3.13
C GLY A 232 -12.31 11.62 -3.82
N GLN A 233 -13.62 11.50 -3.78
CA GLN A 233 -14.56 12.52 -4.25
C GLN A 233 -14.94 13.43 -3.06
N GLU A 234 -14.69 14.73 -3.17
CA GLU A 234 -15.15 15.68 -2.15
C GLU A 234 -16.69 15.66 -2.09
N VAL A 235 -17.22 15.49 -0.89
CA VAL A 235 -18.66 15.38 -0.64
C VAL A 235 -19.07 16.24 0.54
N THR A 236 -20.38 16.46 0.70
CA THR A 236 -20.95 17.19 1.84
C THR A 236 -21.60 16.24 2.85
N PHE A 237 -22.00 16.75 3.99
CA PHE A 237 -22.74 15.95 4.98
C PHE A 237 -24.19 15.66 4.55
N GLU A 238 -24.77 16.50 3.66
CA GLU A 238 -26.05 16.22 3.00
C GLU A 238 -25.93 14.97 2.14
N TYR A 239 -24.81 14.75 1.45
CA TYR A 239 -24.56 13.51 0.70
C TYR A 239 -24.60 12.28 1.60
N LEU A 240 -23.98 12.33 2.81
CA LEU A 240 -24.05 11.22 3.77
C LEU A 240 -25.47 10.98 4.26
N LEU A 241 -26.27 12.04 4.43
CA LEU A 241 -27.66 11.91 4.81
C LEU A 241 -28.52 11.31 3.69
N GLU A 242 -28.29 11.70 2.44
CA GLU A 242 -29.01 11.20 1.25
C GLU A 242 -28.69 9.74 0.95
N THR A 243 -27.43 9.34 1.03
CA THR A 243 -26.99 7.94 0.84
C THR A 243 -27.35 7.03 2.00
N ASN A 244 -27.52 7.63 3.18
CA ASN A 244 -27.91 6.96 4.43
C ASN A 244 -27.23 5.60 4.66
N PRO A 245 -25.89 5.55 4.76
CA PRO A 245 -25.15 4.30 4.93
C PRO A 245 -25.48 3.61 6.25
N GLY A 246 -25.42 2.27 6.26
CA GLY A 246 -25.53 1.47 7.48
C GLY A 246 -24.30 1.54 8.37
N HIS A 247 -23.10 1.78 7.75
CA HIS A 247 -21.82 2.01 8.43
C HIS A 247 -21.11 3.19 7.78
N ILE A 248 -20.32 3.91 8.58
CA ILE A 248 -19.38 4.94 8.09
C ILE A 248 -17.99 4.60 8.64
N PHE A 249 -17.07 4.26 7.74
CA PHE A 249 -15.65 4.11 8.08
C PHE A 249 -14.93 5.41 7.84
N VAL A 250 -14.26 5.93 8.88
CA VAL A 250 -13.65 7.27 8.90
C VAL A 250 -12.15 7.17 9.02
N VAL A 251 -11.41 7.75 8.06
CA VAL A 251 -9.95 7.92 8.15
C VAL A 251 -9.65 9.37 8.54
N ASP A 252 -9.00 9.57 9.68
CA ASP A 252 -8.60 10.89 10.16
C ASP A 252 -7.21 11.27 9.61
N ARG A 253 -7.19 12.03 8.50
CA ARG A 253 -5.93 12.55 7.96
C ARG A 253 -5.33 13.68 8.81
N ASN A 254 -6.14 14.40 9.57
CA ASN A 254 -5.66 15.51 10.41
C ASN A 254 -4.66 15.01 11.45
N SER A 255 -4.94 13.86 12.08
CA SER A 255 -4.08 13.25 13.10
C SER A 255 -2.72 12.79 12.53
N ILE A 256 -2.67 12.43 11.24
CA ILE A 256 -1.42 12.02 10.56
C ILE A 256 -0.55 13.21 10.18
N THR A 257 -1.17 14.26 9.62
CA THR A 257 -0.43 15.38 9.04
C THR A 257 -0.09 16.47 10.05
N GLY A 258 -0.73 16.44 11.23
CA GLY A 258 -0.62 17.52 12.22
C GLY A 258 -1.10 18.88 11.70
N SER A 259 -1.85 18.87 10.57
CA SER A 259 -2.27 20.09 9.88
C SER A 259 -3.42 20.82 10.58
N SER A 260 -4.06 20.19 11.57
CA SER A 260 -5.20 20.72 12.31
C SER A 260 -5.35 20.03 13.66
N ASP A 261 -5.71 20.80 14.70
CA ASP A 261 -6.13 20.26 15.99
C ASP A 261 -7.58 19.75 15.99
N ILE A 262 -8.25 19.78 14.82
CA ILE A 262 -9.63 19.33 14.65
C ILE A 262 -9.63 17.83 14.46
N THR A 263 -10.31 17.11 15.35
CA THR A 263 -10.47 15.66 15.25
C THR A 263 -11.55 15.28 14.23
N ALA A 264 -11.41 14.12 13.58
CA ALA A 264 -12.42 13.63 12.65
C ALA A 264 -13.77 13.47 13.31
N GLU A 265 -13.83 13.01 14.57
CA GLU A 265 -15.05 12.89 15.36
C GLU A 265 -15.81 14.22 15.45
N SER A 266 -15.11 15.32 15.78
CA SER A 266 -15.72 16.66 15.88
C SER A 266 -16.24 17.22 14.56
N VAL A 267 -15.76 16.68 13.42
CA VAL A 267 -16.20 17.07 12.08
C VAL A 267 -17.37 16.19 11.63
N VAL A 268 -17.26 14.88 11.85
CA VAL A 268 -18.23 13.90 11.35
C VAL A 268 -19.50 13.89 12.19
N GLU A 269 -19.42 14.03 13.51
CA GLU A 269 -20.59 14.00 14.41
C GLU A 269 -21.32 15.35 14.46
N ASN A 270 -21.99 15.68 13.37
CA ASN A 270 -22.79 16.87 13.20
C ASN A 270 -24.29 16.54 13.02
N GLU A 271 -25.12 17.59 13.02
CA GLU A 271 -26.60 17.45 12.96
C GLU A 271 -27.12 16.65 11.75
N LEU A 272 -26.40 16.63 10.63
CA LEU A 272 -26.79 15.85 9.44
C LEU A 272 -26.39 14.39 9.58
N THR A 273 -25.14 14.13 9.94
CA THR A 273 -24.63 12.77 10.14
C THR A 273 -25.40 12.04 11.26
N MET A 274 -25.79 12.77 12.35
CA MET A 274 -26.61 12.23 13.44
C MET A 274 -27.98 11.71 12.99
N GLN A 275 -28.44 12.06 11.79
CA GLN A 275 -29.69 11.58 11.22
C GLN A 275 -29.53 10.30 10.39
N THR A 276 -28.30 9.87 10.09
CA THR A 276 -28.03 8.63 9.35
C THR A 276 -28.27 7.38 10.18
N ASP A 277 -28.53 6.27 9.53
CA ASP A 277 -28.67 4.97 10.19
C ASP A 277 -27.35 4.52 10.83
N ALA A 278 -26.20 4.83 10.23
CA ALA A 278 -24.88 4.57 10.80
C ALA A 278 -24.73 5.20 12.18
N TYR A 279 -25.06 6.49 12.34
CA TYR A 279 -24.96 7.17 13.64
C TYR A 279 -25.95 6.59 14.65
N LYS A 280 -27.23 6.45 14.26
CA LYS A 280 -28.29 5.96 15.16
C LYS A 280 -28.03 4.56 15.71
N ASN A 281 -27.30 3.75 14.95
CA ASN A 281 -26.97 2.37 15.32
C ASN A 281 -25.58 2.25 15.95
N GLY A 282 -24.81 3.34 16.11
CA GLY A 282 -23.45 3.32 16.66
C GLY A 282 -22.41 2.73 15.70
N ASN A 283 -22.65 2.80 14.40
CA ASN A 283 -21.82 2.20 13.34
C ASN A 283 -20.93 3.24 12.65
N ILE A 284 -20.54 4.32 13.33
CA ILE A 284 -19.44 5.17 12.85
C ILE A 284 -18.14 4.63 13.44
N VAL A 285 -17.23 4.24 12.57
CA VAL A 285 -15.98 3.56 12.91
C VAL A 285 -14.82 4.45 12.52
N TYR A 286 -14.10 4.96 13.53
CA TYR A 286 -12.88 5.73 13.32
C TYR A 286 -11.71 4.76 13.19
N LEU A 287 -11.26 4.58 11.96
CA LEU A 287 -10.18 3.66 11.60
C LEU A 287 -8.82 4.18 12.08
N ASN A 288 -7.89 3.28 12.40
CA ASN A 288 -6.52 3.67 12.74
C ASN A 288 -5.84 4.34 11.53
N PRO A 289 -5.67 5.67 11.55
CA PRO A 289 -5.23 6.38 10.35
C PRO A 289 -3.78 6.08 9.97
N VAL A 290 -2.95 5.62 10.91
CA VAL A 290 -1.56 5.23 10.61
C VAL A 290 -1.54 3.98 9.73
N ASN A 291 -2.29 2.93 10.09
CA ASN A 291 -2.37 1.70 9.29
C ASN A 291 -3.03 1.95 7.93
N TRP A 292 -4.14 2.68 7.89
CA TRP A 292 -4.90 2.89 6.65
C TRP A 292 -4.28 3.91 5.69
N TYR A 293 -3.57 4.92 6.21
CA TYR A 293 -3.07 6.01 5.37
C TYR A 293 -1.55 5.99 5.19
N THR A 294 -0.79 5.63 6.24
CA THR A 294 0.68 5.75 6.25
C THR A 294 1.37 4.45 5.90
N VAL A 295 0.96 3.33 6.50
CA VAL A 295 1.63 2.02 6.43
C VAL A 295 0.87 1.00 5.56
N SER A 296 -0.18 1.45 4.85
CA SER A 296 -0.99 0.57 3.98
C SER A 296 -0.10 -0.18 2.97
N GLY A 297 -0.33 -1.47 2.82
CA GLY A 297 0.48 -2.37 1.97
C GLY A 297 1.51 -3.20 2.71
N GLY A 298 1.68 -2.99 4.03
CA GLY A 298 2.50 -3.84 4.88
C GLY A 298 1.75 -5.05 5.43
N TYR A 299 2.45 -5.94 6.10
CA TYR A 299 1.89 -7.18 6.64
C TYR A 299 1.04 -6.93 7.89
N ASN A 300 1.65 -6.36 8.94
CA ASN A 300 0.96 -6.10 10.21
C ASN A 300 -0.15 -5.06 10.05
N SER A 301 0.06 -4.04 9.20
CA SER A 301 -0.96 -3.06 8.86
C SER A 301 -2.16 -3.71 8.17
N THR A 302 -1.94 -4.62 7.21
CA THR A 302 -3.03 -5.31 6.51
C THR A 302 -3.84 -6.18 7.44
N LEU A 303 -3.20 -6.98 8.31
CA LEU A 303 -3.89 -7.78 9.32
C LEU A 303 -4.68 -6.91 10.30
N SER A 304 -4.10 -5.78 10.74
CA SER A 304 -4.76 -4.82 11.62
C SER A 304 -5.99 -4.20 10.97
N MET A 305 -5.89 -3.76 9.71
CA MET A 305 -7.00 -3.18 8.95
C MET A 305 -8.16 -4.17 8.80
N ILE A 306 -7.88 -5.44 8.48
CA ILE A 306 -8.90 -6.48 8.37
C ILE A 306 -9.57 -6.73 9.74
N ASN A 307 -8.78 -6.81 10.82
CA ASN A 307 -9.30 -7.02 12.17
C ASN A 307 -10.20 -5.87 12.62
N GLU A 308 -9.79 -4.63 12.36
CA GLU A 308 -10.54 -3.43 12.73
C GLU A 308 -11.94 -3.40 12.08
N VAL A 309 -12.02 -3.76 10.80
CA VAL A 309 -13.32 -3.89 10.11
C VAL A 309 -14.13 -5.04 10.69
N LEU A 310 -13.50 -6.18 10.97
CA LEU A 310 -14.20 -7.33 11.59
C LEU A 310 -14.77 -7.02 12.97
N GLU A 311 -14.04 -6.30 13.79
CA GLU A 311 -14.49 -5.91 15.13
C GLU A 311 -15.66 -4.93 15.03
N ALA A 312 -15.58 -3.95 14.14
CA ALA A 312 -16.61 -2.97 13.91
C ALA A 312 -17.96 -3.59 13.50
N ILE A 313 -17.93 -4.64 12.68
CA ILE A 313 -19.17 -5.29 12.25
C ILE A 313 -19.73 -6.29 13.26
N LYS A 314 -18.98 -6.68 14.30
CA LYS A 314 -19.45 -7.60 15.35
C LYS A 314 -20.17 -6.89 16.48
N ALA A 315 -19.86 -5.61 16.67
CA ALA A 315 -20.49 -4.77 17.68
C ALA A 315 -21.95 -4.47 17.35
#